data_d484e9ba2ea07a9a28b553d796bf62e7
#
_entry.id   d484e9ba2ea07a9a28b553d796bf62e7
#
_cell.length_a   1.000
_cell.length_b   1.000
_cell.length_c   1.000
_cell.angle_alpha   90.00
_cell.angle_beta   90.00
_cell.angle_gamma   90.00
#
_symmetry.space_group_name_H-M   'P 1'
#
loop_
_entity.id
_entity.type
_entity.pdbx_description
1 polymer ?
#
loop_
_entity_poly.entity_id
_entity_poly.type
_entity_poly.pdbx_seq_one_letter_code
_entity_poly.pdbx_strand_id
1 'polypeptide(L)'
;MTKTSNIIDKVESNIIHTYNRYRIALDKGEGMYLYDVEGKKYLDFGSGIGVFALGYGNKEYNDAVKAQVDKLIHTSNYFYNEPSALASEKFIKASGMTKVFYTNSGAEAVEGALKLAKKYGRMTKGDNCYEIIAMNKSFHGRTIGAVSVTGNEHYRESFEPLLPGVKFADYNNLESVKALISDRTCAVIMETIQGEGGVTPATEEFVKGVRTLCDENNILMIADEIQCGMGRSGYMFAYQRFGILPDIVTSAKALGCGVPIGAFAAGSKVCDVLCAGDHGTTYGGNPLACAASLAVFNLFEKNNLLENVVEVGAYLYKRLDEIKAMCPSITDHRGIGFMQGLEYDHPVSGIIQKLLDAGLIVFSAGPNVIRFLPPLIATMKDVDDMINILKEWAIE
;
A
#
# COMPACT_ATOMS: atom_id res chain seq x y z
N MET A 1 -8.19 20.23 31.83
CA MET A 1 -7.83 19.14 30.90
C MET A 1 -8.50 19.45 29.56
N THR A 2 -7.77 19.49 28.44
CA THR A 2 -8.35 19.71 27.11
C THR A 2 -9.10 18.44 26.67
N LYS A 3 -9.97 18.55 25.65
CA LYS A 3 -10.64 17.39 25.06
C LYS A 3 -9.60 16.41 24.48
N THR A 4 -8.57 16.94 23.82
CA THR A 4 -7.42 16.19 23.31
C THR A 4 -6.71 15.39 24.38
N SER A 5 -6.33 16.01 25.53
CA SER A 5 -5.62 15.29 26.60
C SER A 5 -6.44 14.14 27.18
N ASN A 6 -7.75 14.33 27.37
CA ASN A 6 -8.64 13.26 27.90
C ASN A 6 -8.74 12.08 26.90
N ILE A 7 -8.78 12.33 25.60
CA ILE A 7 -8.80 11.26 24.58
C ILE A 7 -7.46 10.51 24.59
N ILE A 8 -6.34 11.24 24.62
CA ILE A 8 -5.00 10.65 24.66
C ILE A 8 -4.84 9.75 25.89
N ASP A 9 -5.19 10.23 27.07
CA ASP A 9 -5.06 9.47 28.31
C ASP A 9 -5.87 8.16 28.28
N LYS A 10 -7.09 8.19 27.71
CA LYS A 10 -7.89 6.98 27.52
C LYS A 10 -7.27 5.99 26.54
N VAL A 11 -6.70 6.47 25.43
CA VAL A 11 -6.04 5.63 24.43
C VAL A 11 -4.79 4.99 25.02
N GLU A 12 -3.92 5.77 25.65
CA GLU A 12 -2.67 5.28 26.26
C GLU A 12 -2.93 4.30 27.41
N SER A 13 -4.05 4.47 28.15
CA SER A 13 -4.40 3.57 29.26
C SER A 13 -5.04 2.24 28.80
N ASN A 14 -5.64 2.17 27.61
CA ASN A 14 -6.48 1.03 27.22
C ASN A 14 -6.03 0.31 25.94
N ILE A 15 -5.11 0.86 25.17
CA ILE A 15 -4.63 0.27 23.90
C ILE A 15 -3.16 -0.09 24.05
N ILE A 16 -2.79 -1.31 23.64
CA ILE A 16 -1.39 -1.77 23.64
C ILE A 16 -0.52 -0.77 22.88
N HIS A 17 0.56 -0.32 23.52
CA HIS A 17 1.46 0.72 23.02
C HIS A 17 2.44 0.16 21.97
N THR A 18 1.96 0.01 20.74
CA THR A 18 2.76 -0.42 19.57
C THR A 18 3.11 0.71 18.61
N TYR A 19 2.63 1.93 18.88
CA TYR A 19 2.86 3.13 18.06
C TYR A 19 3.28 4.31 18.94
N ASN A 20 4.26 5.08 18.47
CA ASN A 20 4.56 6.41 18.97
C ASN A 20 3.59 7.40 18.32
N ARG A 21 2.44 7.65 18.95
CA ARG A 21 1.37 8.47 18.36
C ARG A 21 1.68 9.96 18.47
N TYR A 22 1.41 10.72 17.43
CA TYR A 22 1.38 12.18 17.50
C TYR A 22 0.30 12.63 18.49
N ARG A 23 0.59 13.65 19.28
CA ARG A 23 -0.30 14.09 20.37
C ARG A 23 -1.43 15.01 19.89
N ILE A 24 -2.15 14.58 18.87
CA ILE A 24 -3.37 15.19 18.32
C ILE A 24 -4.51 14.18 18.37
N ALA A 25 -5.76 14.66 18.47
CA ALA A 25 -6.95 13.83 18.42
C ALA A 25 -7.81 14.28 17.25
N LEU A 26 -7.71 13.59 16.10
CA LEU A 26 -8.47 13.88 14.90
C LEU A 26 -9.95 13.51 15.08
N ASP A 27 -10.85 14.33 14.54
CA ASP A 27 -12.31 14.20 14.69
C ASP A 27 -13.02 14.03 13.36
N LYS A 28 -12.69 14.86 12.37
CA LYS A 28 -13.36 14.84 11.05
C LYS A 28 -12.39 15.16 9.91
N GLY A 29 -12.84 14.85 8.68
CA GLY A 29 -12.10 15.17 7.46
C GLY A 29 -13.02 15.70 6.37
N GLU A 30 -12.47 16.58 5.50
CA GLU A 30 -13.14 17.15 4.35
C GLU A 30 -12.13 17.44 3.22
N GLY A 31 -12.33 16.83 2.06
CA GLY A 31 -11.41 16.95 0.91
C GLY A 31 -9.99 16.54 1.28
N MET A 32 -9.05 17.48 1.18
CA MET A 32 -7.63 17.29 1.52
C MET A 32 -7.30 17.50 3.01
N TYR A 33 -8.31 17.81 3.85
CA TYR A 33 -8.05 18.30 5.19
C TYR A 33 -8.62 17.41 6.28
N LEU A 34 -7.86 17.28 7.37
CA LEU A 34 -8.29 16.74 8.64
C LEU A 34 -8.44 17.85 9.68
N TYR A 35 -9.30 17.63 10.64
CA TYR A 35 -9.53 18.55 11.76
C TYR A 35 -9.45 17.78 13.06
N ASP A 36 -8.78 18.35 14.05
CA ASP A 36 -8.76 17.80 15.40
C ASP A 36 -10.00 18.22 16.22
N VAL A 37 -10.12 17.63 17.40
CA VAL A 37 -11.24 17.90 18.32
C VAL A 37 -11.26 19.32 18.88
N GLU A 38 -10.18 20.08 18.75
CA GLU A 38 -10.08 21.49 19.13
C GLU A 38 -10.37 22.43 17.93
N GLY A 39 -10.58 21.84 16.74
CA GLY A 39 -10.92 22.56 15.52
C GLY A 39 -9.73 23.01 14.67
N LYS A 40 -8.50 22.64 15.03
CA LYS A 40 -7.32 22.92 14.21
C LYS A 40 -7.37 22.11 12.93
N LYS A 41 -7.05 22.78 11.82
CA LYS A 41 -7.07 22.23 10.46
C LYS A 41 -5.68 21.76 10.05
N TYR A 42 -5.61 20.59 9.38
CA TYR A 42 -4.37 20.01 8.87
C TYR A 42 -4.54 19.65 7.39
N LEU A 43 -3.62 20.11 6.54
CA LEU A 43 -3.49 19.64 5.16
C LEU A 43 -2.86 18.24 5.19
N ASP A 44 -3.54 17.24 4.62
CA ASP A 44 -3.08 15.85 4.71
C ASP A 44 -2.39 15.39 3.43
N PHE A 45 -1.07 15.23 3.52
CA PHE A 45 -0.23 14.59 2.51
C PHE A 45 0.22 13.19 2.91
N GLY A 46 -0.48 12.56 3.85
CA GLY A 46 -0.27 11.19 4.29
C GLY A 46 -1.42 10.24 3.98
N SER A 47 -2.65 10.75 3.83
CA SER A 47 -3.90 10.04 3.56
C SER A 47 -4.08 8.72 4.33
N GLY A 48 -3.70 8.71 5.63
CA GLY A 48 -3.73 7.49 6.45
C GLY A 48 -2.80 6.38 5.93
N ILE A 49 -1.61 6.75 5.47
CA ILE A 49 -0.62 5.90 4.81
C ILE A 49 -1.14 5.37 3.45
N GLY A 50 -1.61 6.29 2.61
CA GLY A 50 -2.06 5.98 1.24
C GLY A 50 -3.42 5.28 1.16
N VAL A 51 -4.28 5.42 2.18
CA VAL A 51 -5.61 4.78 2.24
C VAL A 51 -6.70 5.66 1.62
N PHE A 52 -6.81 6.93 2.02
CA PHE A 52 -7.89 7.82 1.59
C PHE A 52 -7.64 8.42 0.20
N ALA A 53 -7.76 7.59 -0.85
CA ALA A 53 -7.56 8.01 -2.24
C ALA A 53 -8.57 9.07 -2.70
N LEU A 54 -9.83 8.95 -2.26
CA LEU A 54 -10.94 9.84 -2.65
C LEU A 54 -11.01 11.13 -1.82
N GLY A 55 -10.06 11.35 -0.90
CA GLY A 55 -10.15 12.41 0.09
C GLY A 55 -11.23 12.14 1.14
N TYR A 56 -11.36 13.06 2.08
CA TYR A 56 -12.27 12.92 3.22
C TYR A 56 -13.66 13.46 2.88
N GLY A 57 -14.68 12.82 3.42
CA GLY A 57 -16.06 13.31 3.28
C GLY A 57 -16.67 13.20 1.88
N ASN A 58 -16.09 12.37 0.99
CA ASN A 58 -16.65 12.17 -0.36
C ASN A 58 -18.10 11.68 -0.27
N LYS A 59 -19.03 12.53 -0.74
CA LYS A 59 -20.46 12.28 -0.58
C LYS A 59 -20.92 11.01 -1.26
N GLU A 60 -20.51 10.76 -2.50
CA GLU A 60 -20.97 9.61 -3.28
C GLU A 60 -20.47 8.30 -2.68
N TYR A 61 -19.18 8.27 -2.25
CA TYR A 61 -18.63 7.13 -1.53
C TYR A 61 -19.39 6.86 -0.22
N ASN A 62 -19.60 7.91 0.59
CA ASN A 62 -20.28 7.79 1.86
C ASN A 62 -21.73 7.33 1.69
N ASP A 63 -22.44 7.81 0.66
CA ASP A 63 -23.83 7.41 0.37
C ASP A 63 -23.89 5.94 -0.07
N ALA A 64 -22.95 5.46 -0.89
CA ALA A 64 -22.87 4.05 -1.28
C ALA A 64 -22.63 3.13 -0.07
N VAL A 65 -21.71 3.51 0.82
CA VAL A 65 -21.42 2.76 2.05
C VAL A 65 -22.66 2.74 2.98
N LYS A 66 -23.31 3.88 3.21
CA LYS A 66 -24.53 3.98 4.03
C LYS A 66 -25.66 3.12 3.47
N ALA A 67 -25.90 3.20 2.17
CA ALA A 67 -26.93 2.39 1.51
C ALA A 67 -26.69 0.88 1.68
N GLN A 68 -25.40 0.46 1.64
CA GLN A 68 -25.08 -0.94 1.85
C GLN A 68 -25.18 -1.37 3.33
N VAL A 69 -24.88 -0.47 4.28
CA VAL A 69 -25.12 -0.70 5.71
C VAL A 69 -26.62 -0.97 5.97
N ASP A 70 -27.49 -0.18 5.37
CA ASP A 70 -28.96 -0.34 5.51
C ASP A 70 -29.48 -1.62 4.82
N LYS A 71 -28.80 -2.14 3.81
CA LYS A 71 -29.21 -3.31 3.03
C LYS A 71 -28.72 -4.63 3.63
N LEU A 72 -27.42 -4.82 3.73
CA LEU A 72 -26.77 -6.06 4.19
C LEU A 72 -25.27 -5.85 4.40
N ILE A 73 -24.78 -6.03 5.63
CA ILE A 73 -23.37 -5.82 5.96
C ILE A 73 -22.54 -7.07 5.70
N HIS A 74 -23.03 -8.24 6.12
CA HIS A 74 -22.29 -9.52 6.09
C HIS A 74 -23.20 -10.69 5.81
N THR A 75 -22.69 -11.72 5.11
CA THR A 75 -23.44 -12.93 4.78
C THR A 75 -22.61 -14.22 4.73
N SER A 76 -21.30 -14.19 5.04
CA SER A 76 -20.36 -15.31 4.81
C SER A 76 -20.11 -15.61 3.31
N ASN A 77 -18.96 -16.21 3.02
CA ASN A 77 -18.58 -16.66 1.67
C ASN A 77 -19.30 -17.96 1.22
N TYR A 78 -20.19 -18.51 2.04
CA TYR A 78 -21.07 -19.59 1.63
C TYR A 78 -22.23 -19.14 0.73
N PHE A 79 -22.49 -17.83 0.63
CA PHE A 79 -23.56 -17.26 -0.16
C PHE A 79 -23.03 -16.21 -1.15
N TYR A 80 -23.67 -16.14 -2.30
CA TYR A 80 -23.39 -15.11 -3.30
C TYR A 80 -24.03 -13.79 -2.90
N ASN A 81 -23.37 -12.68 -3.26
CA ASN A 81 -23.90 -11.34 -3.11
C ASN A 81 -23.49 -10.44 -4.29
N GLU A 82 -24.36 -9.53 -4.65
CA GLU A 82 -24.16 -8.63 -5.80
C GLU A 82 -22.94 -7.71 -5.65
N PRO A 83 -22.68 -7.04 -4.49
CA PRO A 83 -21.50 -6.19 -4.34
C PRO A 83 -20.19 -6.92 -4.58
N SER A 84 -20.06 -8.16 -4.13
CA SER A 84 -18.83 -8.94 -4.35
C SER A 84 -18.65 -9.31 -5.82
N ALA A 85 -19.71 -9.64 -6.53
CA ALA A 85 -19.66 -9.93 -7.96
C ALA A 85 -19.20 -8.71 -8.78
N LEU A 86 -19.85 -7.56 -8.56
CA LEU A 86 -19.52 -6.32 -9.29
C LEU A 86 -18.14 -5.76 -8.93
N ALA A 87 -17.74 -5.80 -7.66
CA ALA A 87 -16.40 -5.39 -7.24
C ALA A 87 -15.33 -6.29 -7.84
N SER A 88 -15.57 -7.62 -7.91
CA SER A 88 -14.65 -8.57 -8.55
C SER A 88 -14.48 -8.30 -10.04
N GLU A 89 -15.57 -8.05 -10.76
CA GLU A 89 -15.52 -7.70 -12.18
C GLU A 89 -14.68 -6.44 -12.41
N LYS A 90 -14.88 -5.38 -11.63
CA LYS A 90 -14.08 -4.15 -11.71
C LYS A 90 -12.60 -4.41 -11.39
N PHE A 91 -12.32 -5.16 -10.32
CA PHE A 91 -10.94 -5.48 -9.93
C PHE A 91 -10.21 -6.25 -11.04
N ILE A 92 -10.83 -7.32 -11.56
CA ILE A 92 -10.24 -8.16 -12.62
C ILE A 92 -9.99 -7.35 -13.88
N LYS A 93 -10.98 -6.55 -14.33
CA LYS A 93 -10.82 -5.65 -15.47
C LYS A 93 -9.67 -4.66 -15.29
N ALA A 94 -9.53 -4.08 -14.10
CA ALA A 94 -8.52 -3.08 -13.80
C ALA A 94 -7.11 -3.67 -13.67
N SER A 95 -7.00 -4.88 -13.11
CA SER A 95 -5.71 -5.54 -12.86
C SER A 95 -5.20 -6.42 -14.01
N GLY A 96 -6.07 -6.86 -14.91
CA GLY A 96 -5.72 -7.88 -15.92
C GLY A 96 -5.55 -9.29 -15.34
N MET A 97 -5.90 -9.50 -14.07
CA MET A 97 -5.91 -10.82 -13.44
C MET A 97 -7.13 -11.64 -13.89
N THR A 98 -7.18 -12.92 -13.46
CA THR A 98 -8.26 -13.84 -13.84
C THR A 98 -9.28 -14.06 -12.72
N LYS A 99 -8.83 -14.21 -11.48
CA LYS A 99 -9.68 -14.38 -10.30
C LYS A 99 -9.13 -13.61 -9.11
N VAL A 100 -10.02 -13.19 -8.20
CA VAL A 100 -9.67 -12.46 -6.98
C VAL A 100 -10.25 -13.18 -5.75
N PHE A 101 -9.51 -13.17 -4.66
CA PHE A 101 -9.95 -13.54 -3.34
C PHE A 101 -9.85 -12.33 -2.42
N TYR A 102 -10.95 -11.96 -1.77
CA TYR A 102 -11.00 -10.84 -0.85
C TYR A 102 -10.64 -11.25 0.57
N THR A 103 -9.90 -10.37 1.24
CA THR A 103 -9.46 -10.48 2.63
C THR A 103 -9.84 -9.20 3.39
N ASN A 104 -9.40 -9.05 4.66
CA ASN A 104 -9.73 -7.89 5.48
C ASN A 104 -8.57 -6.88 5.56
N SER A 105 -7.39 -7.27 5.15
CA SER A 105 -6.18 -6.45 5.25
C SER A 105 -5.14 -6.83 4.19
N GLY A 106 -4.14 -5.94 3.99
CA GLY A 106 -3.00 -6.25 3.14
C GLY A 106 -2.17 -7.43 3.65
N ALA A 107 -1.98 -7.54 4.97
CA ALA A 107 -1.25 -8.68 5.54
C ALA A 107 -1.93 -10.01 5.20
N GLU A 108 -3.26 -10.11 5.33
CA GLU A 108 -4.01 -11.30 4.93
C GLU A 108 -3.95 -11.56 3.41
N ALA A 109 -3.91 -10.51 2.60
CA ALA A 109 -3.73 -10.66 1.15
C ALA A 109 -2.35 -11.28 0.82
N VAL A 110 -1.30 -10.84 1.49
CA VAL A 110 0.04 -11.42 1.38
C VAL A 110 0.04 -12.88 1.86
N GLU A 111 -0.58 -13.21 3.00
CA GLU A 111 -0.72 -14.60 3.48
C GLU A 111 -1.35 -15.51 2.42
N GLY A 112 -2.44 -15.06 1.78
CA GLY A 112 -3.10 -15.79 0.70
C GLY A 112 -2.19 -15.97 -0.53
N ALA A 113 -1.47 -14.94 -0.93
CA ALA A 113 -0.52 -14.97 -2.04
C ALA A 113 0.63 -15.95 -1.77
N LEU A 114 1.21 -15.97 -0.56
CA LEU A 114 2.26 -16.89 -0.16
C LEU A 114 1.76 -18.35 -0.16
N LYS A 115 0.55 -18.60 0.35
CA LYS A 115 -0.07 -19.93 0.32
C LYS A 115 -0.29 -20.43 -1.11
N LEU A 116 -0.81 -19.57 -1.98
CA LEU A 116 -1.00 -19.87 -3.40
C LEU A 116 0.32 -20.24 -4.07
N ALA A 117 1.37 -19.43 -3.86
CA ALA A 117 2.69 -19.67 -4.43
C ALA A 117 3.32 -20.98 -3.95
N LYS A 118 3.25 -21.26 -2.65
CA LYS A 118 3.78 -22.51 -2.09
C LYS A 118 3.03 -23.74 -2.61
N LYS A 119 1.70 -23.67 -2.73
CA LYS A 119 0.92 -24.77 -3.29
C LYS A 119 1.26 -25.00 -4.76
N TYR A 120 1.38 -23.95 -5.55
CA TYR A 120 1.83 -24.04 -6.95
C TYR A 120 3.21 -24.69 -7.06
N GLY A 121 4.20 -24.25 -6.28
CA GLY A 121 5.54 -24.83 -6.26
C GLY A 121 5.54 -26.32 -5.98
N ARG A 122 4.81 -26.75 -4.94
CA ARG A 122 4.65 -28.17 -4.60
C ARG A 122 4.00 -28.99 -5.72
N MET A 123 2.97 -28.45 -6.36
CA MET A 123 2.28 -29.12 -7.45
C MET A 123 3.14 -29.29 -8.71
N THR A 124 4.00 -28.31 -9.01
CA THR A 124 4.77 -28.26 -10.27
C THR A 124 6.18 -28.82 -10.17
N LYS A 125 6.82 -28.71 -8.98
CA LYS A 125 8.22 -29.08 -8.76
C LYS A 125 8.44 -30.04 -7.58
N GLY A 126 7.37 -30.42 -6.86
CA GLY A 126 7.41 -31.35 -5.73
C GLY A 126 7.56 -30.68 -4.36
N ASP A 127 7.53 -31.49 -3.31
CA ASP A 127 7.38 -31.07 -1.91
C ASP A 127 8.47 -30.12 -1.39
N ASN A 128 9.63 -30.12 -1.99
CA ASN A 128 10.75 -29.26 -1.59
C ASN A 128 10.70 -27.86 -2.21
N CYS A 129 9.76 -27.58 -3.14
CA CYS A 129 9.61 -26.29 -3.77
C CYS A 129 8.68 -25.38 -2.97
N TYR A 130 9.25 -24.65 -1.99
CA TYR A 130 8.53 -23.76 -1.08
C TYR A 130 9.27 -22.47 -0.72
N GLU A 131 10.49 -22.28 -1.25
CA GLU A 131 11.30 -21.10 -0.95
C GLU A 131 10.73 -19.87 -1.66
N ILE A 132 10.78 -18.72 -0.97
CA ILE A 132 10.33 -17.44 -1.46
C ILE A 132 11.48 -16.44 -1.39
N ILE A 133 11.72 -15.73 -2.48
CA ILE A 133 12.66 -14.62 -2.52
C ILE A 133 11.88 -13.33 -2.30
N ALA A 134 12.22 -12.59 -1.26
CA ALA A 134 11.71 -11.24 -0.97
C ALA A 134 12.84 -10.20 -1.13
N MET A 135 12.51 -8.91 -1.05
CA MET A 135 13.50 -7.86 -1.21
C MET A 135 13.94 -7.28 0.13
N ASN A 136 15.22 -6.97 0.26
CA ASN A 136 15.72 -6.16 1.37
C ASN A 136 14.95 -4.83 1.44
N LYS A 137 14.71 -4.32 2.66
CA LYS A 137 13.95 -3.10 2.96
C LYS A 137 12.46 -3.15 2.57
N SER A 138 11.92 -4.29 2.12
CA SER A 138 10.50 -4.44 1.81
C SER A 138 9.62 -4.43 3.06
N PHE A 139 8.31 -4.15 2.84
CA PHE A 139 7.30 -4.26 3.88
C PHE A 139 6.04 -4.94 3.31
N HIS A 140 5.70 -6.12 3.84
CA HIS A 140 4.58 -6.93 3.36
C HIS A 140 3.51 -7.19 4.42
N GLY A 141 3.70 -6.74 5.67
CA GLY A 141 2.72 -6.87 6.74
C GLY A 141 3.30 -7.31 8.08
N ARG A 142 2.39 -7.57 9.04
CA ARG A 142 2.73 -7.85 10.45
C ARG A 142 2.26 -9.22 10.96
N THR A 143 1.51 -10.00 10.18
CA THR A 143 1.23 -11.40 10.50
C THR A 143 2.50 -12.24 10.34
N ILE A 144 2.57 -13.40 10.96
CA ILE A 144 3.81 -14.23 10.97
C ILE A 144 4.30 -14.53 9.55
N GLY A 145 3.43 -14.94 8.62
CA GLY A 145 3.85 -15.20 7.24
C GLY A 145 4.25 -13.90 6.51
N ALA A 146 3.48 -12.82 6.63
CA ALA A 146 3.80 -11.55 5.99
C ALA A 146 5.06 -10.89 6.56
N VAL A 147 5.28 -10.97 7.89
CA VAL A 147 6.51 -10.45 8.50
C VAL A 147 7.72 -11.29 8.10
N SER A 148 7.55 -12.59 7.85
CA SER A 148 8.63 -13.47 7.39
C SER A 148 9.22 -13.04 6.05
N VAL A 149 8.42 -12.45 5.16
CA VAL A 149 8.86 -11.92 3.85
C VAL A 149 9.14 -10.42 3.87
N THR A 150 9.00 -9.75 5.01
CA THR A 150 9.32 -8.33 5.19
C THR A 150 10.83 -8.17 5.36
N GLY A 151 11.48 -7.38 4.48
CA GLY A 151 12.93 -7.27 4.38
C GLY A 151 13.60 -6.40 5.45
N ASN A 152 12.83 -5.76 6.33
CA ASN A 152 13.36 -5.01 7.47
C ASN A 152 13.56 -5.95 8.66
N GLU A 153 14.82 -6.20 9.06
CA GLU A 153 15.18 -7.13 10.13
C GLU A 153 14.58 -6.76 11.48
N HIS A 154 14.54 -5.47 11.82
CA HIS A 154 13.94 -4.98 13.06
C HIS A 154 12.48 -5.44 13.27
N TYR A 155 11.74 -5.68 12.19
CA TYR A 155 10.36 -6.17 12.29
C TYR A 155 10.26 -7.67 12.49
N ARG A 156 11.36 -8.42 12.29
CA ARG A 156 11.41 -9.89 12.30
C ARG A 156 12.10 -10.47 13.53
N GLU A 157 13.21 -9.90 13.95
CA GLU A 157 14.16 -10.46 14.93
C GLU A 157 13.52 -10.95 16.24
N SER A 158 12.49 -10.23 16.73
CA SER A 158 11.81 -10.57 17.98
C SER A 158 10.76 -11.70 17.85
N PHE A 159 10.50 -12.19 16.64
CA PHE A 159 9.43 -13.15 16.37
C PHE A 159 9.92 -14.48 15.79
N GLU A 160 11.21 -14.73 15.81
CA GLU A 160 11.79 -15.98 15.35
C GLU A 160 11.43 -17.17 16.26
N PRO A 161 11.23 -18.40 15.69
CA PRO A 161 11.46 -18.77 14.31
C PRO A 161 10.29 -18.37 13.39
N LEU A 162 10.65 -17.80 12.24
CA LEU A 162 9.70 -17.38 11.22
C LEU A 162 9.46 -18.48 10.16
N LEU A 163 8.67 -18.15 9.12
CA LEU A 163 8.39 -19.05 8.01
C LEU A 163 9.69 -19.50 7.33
N PRO A 164 9.99 -20.82 7.27
CA PRO A 164 11.24 -21.31 6.68
C PRO A 164 11.26 -21.12 5.15
N GLY A 165 12.48 -20.95 4.60
CA GLY A 165 12.72 -20.88 3.18
C GLY A 165 12.53 -19.47 2.58
N VAL A 166 12.54 -18.42 3.39
CA VAL A 166 12.56 -17.05 2.89
C VAL A 166 14.01 -16.60 2.72
N LYS A 167 14.29 -15.97 1.57
CA LYS A 167 15.59 -15.41 1.23
C LYS A 167 15.40 -13.95 0.80
N PHE A 168 16.41 -13.10 1.04
CA PHE A 168 16.33 -11.69 0.73
C PHE A 168 17.36 -11.28 -0.33
N ALA A 169 16.88 -10.68 -1.42
CA ALA A 169 17.68 -10.11 -2.48
C ALA A 169 17.79 -8.58 -2.33
N ASP A 170 18.84 -8.00 -2.88
CA ASP A 170 18.97 -6.56 -2.95
C ASP A 170 18.01 -5.98 -4.01
N TYR A 171 17.25 -4.96 -3.62
CA TYR A 171 16.31 -4.29 -4.50
C TYR A 171 17.05 -3.54 -5.61
N ASN A 172 16.51 -3.57 -6.82
CA ASN A 172 17.16 -3.05 -8.04
C ASN A 172 18.51 -3.73 -8.41
N ASN A 173 18.74 -4.94 -7.91
CA ASN A 173 19.91 -5.77 -8.25
C ASN A 173 19.44 -7.14 -8.76
N LEU A 174 19.35 -7.29 -10.09
CA LEU A 174 18.86 -8.52 -10.72
C LEU A 174 19.76 -9.73 -10.45
N GLU A 175 21.08 -9.53 -10.39
CA GLU A 175 22.04 -10.61 -10.10
C GLU A 175 21.87 -11.13 -8.66
N SER A 176 21.49 -10.28 -7.71
CA SER A 176 21.17 -10.71 -6.35
C SER A 176 19.95 -11.64 -6.32
N VAL A 177 18.91 -11.35 -7.12
CA VAL A 177 17.72 -12.24 -7.26
C VAL A 177 18.13 -13.56 -7.91
N LYS A 178 18.86 -13.50 -9.01
CA LYS A 178 19.32 -14.67 -9.79
C LYS A 178 20.14 -15.64 -8.95
N ALA A 179 21.05 -15.11 -8.12
CA ALA A 179 21.91 -15.91 -7.25
C ALA A 179 21.15 -16.72 -6.17
N LEU A 180 19.93 -16.30 -5.82
CA LEU A 180 19.08 -16.94 -4.80
C LEU A 180 18.12 -17.98 -5.38
N ILE A 181 17.89 -17.98 -6.71
CA ILE A 181 16.99 -18.93 -7.37
C ILE A 181 17.59 -20.34 -7.29
N SER A 182 16.76 -21.30 -6.94
CA SER A 182 17.08 -22.72 -6.86
C SER A 182 15.87 -23.56 -7.26
N ASP A 183 16.03 -24.87 -7.38
CA ASP A 183 14.93 -25.82 -7.62
C ASP A 183 13.86 -25.78 -6.52
N ARG A 184 14.21 -25.24 -5.35
CA ARG A 184 13.32 -25.06 -4.21
C ARG A 184 12.52 -23.76 -4.26
N THR A 185 12.86 -22.83 -5.13
CA THR A 185 12.21 -21.53 -5.25
C THR A 185 10.85 -21.68 -5.92
N CYS A 186 9.78 -21.17 -5.26
CA CYS A 186 8.42 -21.15 -5.82
C CYS A 186 7.98 -19.75 -6.26
N ALA A 187 8.50 -18.68 -5.65
CA ALA A 187 8.10 -17.31 -5.99
C ALA A 187 9.16 -16.26 -5.64
N VAL A 188 9.05 -15.11 -6.33
CA VAL A 188 9.63 -13.84 -5.94
C VAL A 188 8.50 -12.89 -5.54
N ILE A 189 8.57 -12.23 -4.38
CA ILE A 189 7.66 -11.17 -3.94
C ILE A 189 8.37 -9.83 -3.93
N MET A 190 7.74 -8.80 -4.50
CA MET A 190 8.29 -7.45 -4.52
C MET A 190 7.21 -6.38 -4.59
N GLU A 191 7.50 -5.21 -4.03
CA GLU A 191 6.78 -3.96 -4.32
C GLU A 191 7.38 -3.34 -5.59
N THR A 192 6.56 -2.75 -6.47
CA THR A 192 7.08 -1.98 -7.62
C THR A 192 7.58 -0.59 -7.21
N ILE A 193 7.14 -0.10 -6.05
CA ILE A 193 7.71 1.03 -5.33
C ILE A 193 7.74 0.63 -3.86
N GLN A 194 8.90 0.45 -3.28
CA GLN A 194 9.02 0.18 -1.85
C GLN A 194 8.54 1.39 -1.05
N GLY A 195 7.48 1.20 -0.26
CA GLY A 195 6.88 2.29 0.50
C GLY A 195 7.64 2.61 1.78
N GLU A 196 7.77 1.61 2.65
CA GLU A 196 8.45 1.75 3.95
C GLU A 196 9.99 1.76 3.80
N GLY A 197 10.51 1.21 2.70
CA GLY A 197 11.92 1.17 2.35
C GLY A 197 12.46 2.49 1.74
N GLY A 198 11.86 3.64 2.10
CA GLY A 198 12.35 4.96 1.70
C GLY A 198 11.77 5.48 0.39
N VAL A 199 10.58 5.06 0.01
CA VAL A 199 9.90 5.44 -1.26
C VAL A 199 10.80 5.20 -2.46
N THR A 200 11.28 3.97 -2.60
CA THR A 200 12.25 3.60 -3.64
C THR A 200 11.53 2.93 -4.81
N PRO A 201 11.45 3.56 -6.01
CA PRO A 201 10.91 2.92 -7.21
C PRO A 201 11.83 1.81 -7.73
N ALA A 202 11.21 0.74 -8.27
CA ALA A 202 11.94 -0.22 -9.07
C ALA A 202 12.35 0.38 -10.41
N THR A 203 13.51 -0.02 -10.90
CA THR A 203 13.91 0.29 -12.29
C THR A 203 13.17 -0.60 -13.26
N GLU A 204 12.96 -0.13 -14.48
CA GLU A 204 12.30 -0.92 -15.54
C GLU A 204 13.08 -2.21 -15.85
N GLU A 205 14.41 -2.12 -15.90
CA GLU A 205 15.30 -3.27 -16.10
C GLU A 205 15.09 -4.31 -15.00
N PHE A 206 15.01 -3.90 -13.73
CA PHE A 206 14.81 -4.81 -12.61
C PHE A 206 13.46 -5.52 -12.68
N VAL A 207 12.35 -4.78 -12.90
CA VAL A 207 11.00 -5.36 -12.94
C VAL A 207 10.87 -6.36 -14.10
N LYS A 208 11.31 -5.97 -15.30
CA LYS A 208 11.28 -6.84 -16.49
C LYS A 208 12.23 -8.04 -16.33
N GLY A 209 13.40 -7.81 -15.76
CA GLY A 209 14.36 -8.87 -15.46
C GLY A 209 13.82 -9.90 -14.47
N VAL A 210 13.18 -9.46 -13.38
CA VAL A 210 12.53 -10.38 -12.41
C VAL A 210 11.41 -11.16 -13.08
N ARG A 211 10.58 -10.53 -13.94
CA ARG A 211 9.54 -11.25 -14.71
C ARG A 211 10.16 -12.33 -15.58
N THR A 212 11.20 -12.00 -16.34
CA THR A 212 11.92 -12.95 -17.19
C THR A 212 12.51 -14.12 -16.39
N LEU A 213 13.19 -13.84 -15.28
CA LEU A 213 13.73 -14.89 -14.40
C LEU A 213 12.63 -15.81 -13.86
N CYS A 214 11.48 -15.24 -13.49
CA CYS A 214 10.34 -16.04 -13.02
C CYS A 214 9.80 -16.96 -14.12
N ASP A 215 9.71 -16.47 -15.35
CA ASP A 215 9.22 -17.26 -16.49
C ASP A 215 10.20 -18.39 -16.85
N GLU A 216 11.49 -18.09 -16.99
CA GLU A 216 12.56 -19.05 -17.33
C GLU A 216 12.69 -20.18 -16.31
N ASN A 217 12.47 -19.87 -15.02
CA ASN A 217 12.61 -20.84 -13.93
C ASN A 217 11.27 -21.47 -13.49
N ASN A 218 10.16 -21.18 -14.17
CA ASN A 218 8.82 -21.62 -13.79
C ASN A 218 8.51 -21.38 -12.29
N ILE A 219 8.78 -20.16 -11.82
CA ILE A 219 8.43 -19.66 -10.50
C ILE A 219 7.44 -18.49 -10.63
N LEU A 220 6.79 -18.09 -9.56
CA LEU A 220 5.77 -17.05 -9.61
C LEU A 220 6.35 -15.67 -9.25
N MET A 221 5.87 -14.64 -9.94
CA MET A 221 6.06 -13.24 -9.57
C MET A 221 4.83 -12.75 -8.80
N ILE A 222 5.05 -12.33 -7.55
CA ILE A 222 4.02 -11.69 -6.70
C ILE A 222 4.34 -10.19 -6.66
N ALA A 223 3.44 -9.38 -7.22
CA ALA A 223 3.51 -7.92 -7.09
C ALA A 223 2.68 -7.47 -5.87
N ASP A 224 3.36 -6.92 -4.89
CA ASP A 224 2.69 -6.30 -3.74
C ASP A 224 2.32 -4.85 -4.10
N GLU A 225 1.05 -4.65 -4.41
CA GLU A 225 0.47 -3.37 -4.82
C GLU A 225 -0.35 -2.71 -3.69
N ILE A 226 -0.15 -3.15 -2.45
CA ILE A 226 -0.92 -2.66 -1.29
C ILE A 226 -0.73 -1.16 -1.08
N GLN A 227 0.49 -0.64 -1.27
CA GLN A 227 0.75 0.79 -1.11
C GLN A 227 0.89 1.54 -2.45
N CYS A 228 1.57 0.97 -3.43
CA CYS A 228 1.86 1.60 -4.71
C CYS A 228 0.74 1.46 -5.75
N GLY A 229 -0.20 0.54 -5.54
CA GLY A 229 -1.35 0.33 -6.39
C GLY A 229 -2.49 1.33 -6.18
N MET A 230 -3.65 0.98 -6.71
CA MET A 230 -4.88 1.78 -6.63
C MET A 230 -4.65 3.25 -6.99
N GLY A 231 -4.06 3.47 -8.17
CA GLY A 231 -3.91 4.80 -8.78
C GLY A 231 -2.72 5.63 -8.27
N ARG A 232 -2.05 5.24 -7.20
CA ARG A 232 -1.01 6.03 -6.53
C ARG A 232 0.14 6.46 -7.44
N SER A 233 0.50 5.61 -8.40
CA SER A 233 1.59 5.84 -9.38
C SER A 233 1.13 6.49 -10.69
N GLY A 234 -0.16 6.79 -10.86
CA GLY A 234 -0.77 7.21 -12.13
C GLY A 234 -1.27 6.04 -12.99
N TYR A 235 -1.04 4.81 -12.56
CA TYR A 235 -1.62 3.58 -13.11
C TYR A 235 -2.51 2.93 -12.06
N MET A 236 -3.53 2.17 -12.48
CA MET A 236 -4.40 1.50 -11.49
C MET A 236 -3.56 0.57 -10.61
N PHE A 237 -2.63 -0.19 -11.19
CA PHE A 237 -1.60 -0.95 -10.49
C PHE A 237 -0.22 -0.57 -11.05
N ALA A 238 0.76 -0.36 -10.19
CA ALA A 238 2.04 0.22 -10.58
C ALA A 238 2.85 -0.67 -11.53
N TYR A 239 2.69 -2.01 -11.50
CA TYR A 239 3.34 -2.90 -12.47
C TYR A 239 2.92 -2.64 -13.94
N GLN A 240 1.73 -2.04 -14.16
CA GLN A 240 1.25 -1.72 -15.52
C GLN A 240 2.15 -0.70 -16.22
N ARG A 241 2.81 0.17 -15.45
CA ARG A 241 3.81 1.12 -15.96
C ARG A 241 4.93 0.43 -16.76
N PHE A 242 5.28 -0.79 -16.38
CA PHE A 242 6.39 -1.55 -16.97
C PHE A 242 5.95 -2.48 -18.09
N GLY A 243 4.64 -2.52 -18.39
CA GLY A 243 4.08 -3.40 -19.42
C GLY A 243 4.22 -4.90 -19.10
N ILE A 244 4.33 -5.27 -17.83
CA ILE A 244 4.38 -6.66 -17.38
C ILE A 244 3.07 -7.07 -16.72
N LEU A 245 2.83 -8.38 -16.63
CA LEU A 245 1.74 -8.97 -15.85
C LEU A 245 2.34 -9.94 -14.82
N PRO A 246 2.20 -9.70 -13.52
CA PRO A 246 2.62 -10.66 -12.50
C PRO A 246 1.68 -11.87 -12.46
N ASP A 247 2.10 -12.96 -11.80
CA ASP A 247 1.25 -14.14 -11.59
C ASP A 247 0.24 -13.92 -10.48
N ILE A 248 0.61 -13.14 -9.46
CA ILE A 248 -0.23 -12.79 -8.30
C ILE A 248 -0.05 -11.31 -7.98
N VAL A 249 -1.15 -10.64 -7.65
CA VAL A 249 -1.18 -9.24 -7.17
C VAL A 249 -1.82 -9.19 -5.80
N THR A 250 -1.23 -8.46 -4.85
CA THR A 250 -1.89 -8.12 -3.58
C THR A 250 -2.34 -6.67 -3.57
N SER A 251 -3.50 -6.38 -2.98
CA SER A 251 -4.06 -5.03 -2.88
C SER A 251 -4.78 -4.83 -1.56
N ALA A 252 -4.83 -3.59 -1.06
CA ALA A 252 -5.58 -3.17 0.12
C ALA A 252 -5.67 -1.63 0.18
N LYS A 253 -5.64 -1.03 1.37
CA LYS A 253 -5.58 0.43 1.58
C LYS A 253 -6.63 1.18 0.75
N ALA A 254 -6.22 1.84 -0.33
CA ALA A 254 -7.13 2.61 -1.19
C ALA A 254 -8.20 1.74 -1.87
N LEU A 255 -8.04 0.42 -1.91
CA LEU A 255 -9.08 -0.50 -2.40
C LEU A 255 -10.42 -0.32 -1.66
N GLY A 256 -10.38 -0.03 -0.36
CA GLY A 256 -11.56 0.22 0.47
C GLY A 256 -11.73 1.68 0.88
N CYS A 257 -10.73 2.53 0.63
CA CYS A 257 -10.74 3.96 0.97
C CYS A 257 -11.23 4.25 2.40
N GLY A 258 -10.74 3.44 3.39
CA GLY A 258 -11.08 3.54 4.81
C GLY A 258 -11.89 2.36 5.36
N VAL A 259 -12.70 1.69 4.56
CA VAL A 259 -13.31 0.41 4.94
C VAL A 259 -12.27 -0.70 4.84
N PRO A 260 -12.06 -1.50 5.90
CA PRO A 260 -11.07 -2.60 5.87
C PRO A 260 -11.38 -3.63 4.79
N ILE A 261 -10.46 -3.77 3.84
CA ILE A 261 -10.49 -4.77 2.78
C ILE A 261 -9.07 -4.99 2.26
N GLY A 262 -8.76 -6.23 1.92
CA GLY A 262 -7.61 -6.61 1.13
C GLY A 262 -8.05 -7.58 0.04
N ALA A 263 -7.15 -7.86 -0.88
CA ALA A 263 -7.36 -8.83 -1.93
C ALA A 263 -6.03 -9.41 -2.41
N PHE A 264 -6.03 -10.69 -2.80
CA PHE A 264 -5.03 -11.20 -3.70
C PHE A 264 -5.71 -11.70 -4.97
N ALA A 265 -5.14 -11.39 -6.11
CA ALA A 265 -5.67 -11.79 -7.40
C ALA A 265 -4.64 -12.64 -8.15
N ALA A 266 -5.14 -13.64 -8.85
CA ALA A 266 -4.36 -14.65 -9.54
C ALA A 266 -4.55 -14.56 -11.06
N GLY A 267 -3.46 -14.62 -11.79
CA GLY A 267 -3.44 -14.76 -13.26
C GLY A 267 -3.87 -16.18 -13.69
N SER A 268 -4.11 -16.36 -14.99
CA SER A 268 -4.60 -17.62 -15.57
C SER A 268 -3.74 -18.85 -15.22
N LYS A 269 -2.43 -18.65 -15.04
CA LYS A 269 -1.49 -19.72 -14.67
C LYS A 269 -1.80 -20.37 -13.33
N VAL A 270 -2.37 -19.61 -12.36
CA VAL A 270 -2.49 -20.04 -10.96
C VAL A 270 -3.88 -19.84 -10.35
N CYS A 271 -4.84 -19.30 -11.09
CA CYS A 271 -6.16 -18.93 -10.57
C CYS A 271 -7.03 -20.14 -10.08
N ASP A 272 -6.66 -21.37 -10.44
CA ASP A 272 -7.34 -22.59 -10.05
C ASP A 272 -6.50 -23.51 -9.14
N VAL A 273 -5.35 -23.04 -8.66
CA VAL A 273 -4.45 -23.81 -7.78
C VAL A 273 -5.04 -23.98 -6.38
N LEU A 274 -5.64 -22.93 -5.80
CA LEU A 274 -6.37 -23.05 -4.54
C LEU A 274 -7.78 -23.58 -4.81
N CYS A 275 -8.15 -24.66 -4.10
CA CYS A 275 -9.45 -25.31 -4.18
C CYS A 275 -10.25 -25.09 -2.89
N ALA A 276 -11.51 -25.53 -2.89
CA ALA A 276 -12.36 -25.49 -1.69
C ALA A 276 -11.68 -26.18 -0.50
N GLY A 277 -11.58 -25.47 0.63
CA GLY A 277 -10.92 -25.94 1.85
C GLY A 277 -9.45 -25.52 2.01
N ASP A 278 -8.77 -25.04 0.97
CA ASP A 278 -7.35 -24.63 1.07
C ASP A 278 -7.16 -23.28 1.77
N HIS A 279 -8.10 -22.36 1.59
CA HIS A 279 -8.06 -21.02 2.17
C HIS A 279 -9.47 -20.53 2.49
N GLY A 280 -9.58 -19.59 3.44
CA GLY A 280 -10.87 -19.07 3.87
C GLY A 280 -10.73 -17.81 4.72
N THR A 281 -11.84 -17.11 4.87
CA THR A 281 -11.97 -15.90 5.69
C THR A 281 -13.42 -15.77 6.12
N THR A 282 -13.66 -15.29 7.35
CA THR A 282 -15.01 -15.01 7.82
C THR A 282 -15.57 -13.73 7.19
N TYR A 283 -14.80 -12.63 7.18
CA TYR A 283 -15.28 -11.31 6.78
C TYR A 283 -14.81 -10.85 5.40
N GLY A 284 -13.75 -11.42 4.85
CA GLY A 284 -13.22 -11.01 3.54
C GLY A 284 -14.26 -11.19 2.44
N GLY A 285 -14.46 -10.16 1.62
CA GLY A 285 -15.46 -10.16 0.55
C GLY A 285 -16.90 -9.92 1.02
N ASN A 286 -17.09 -9.43 2.26
CA ASN A 286 -18.44 -9.11 2.73
C ASN A 286 -19.09 -7.99 1.89
N PRO A 287 -20.44 -7.93 1.82
CA PRO A 287 -21.15 -6.95 1.00
C PRO A 287 -20.76 -5.50 1.27
N LEU A 288 -20.52 -5.12 2.53
CA LEU A 288 -20.15 -3.74 2.87
C LEU A 288 -18.79 -3.35 2.30
N ALA A 289 -17.77 -4.20 2.52
CA ALA A 289 -16.43 -3.92 2.03
C ALA A 289 -16.35 -3.95 0.50
N CYS A 290 -17.09 -4.85 -0.15
CA CYS A 290 -17.18 -4.92 -1.60
C CYS A 290 -17.94 -3.72 -2.20
N ALA A 291 -19.01 -3.23 -1.55
CA ALA A 291 -19.71 -2.02 -1.98
C ALA A 291 -18.83 -0.79 -1.87
N ALA A 292 -18.02 -0.68 -0.81
CA ALA A 292 -17.03 0.37 -0.66
C ALA A 292 -15.99 0.32 -1.79
N SER A 293 -15.42 -0.86 -2.07
CA SER A 293 -14.47 -1.06 -3.17
C SER A 293 -15.08 -0.74 -4.54
N LEU A 294 -16.29 -1.18 -4.80
CA LEU A 294 -17.02 -0.86 -6.03
C LEU A 294 -17.19 0.65 -6.22
N ALA A 295 -17.57 1.37 -5.14
CA ALA A 295 -17.68 2.83 -5.16
C ALA A 295 -16.32 3.50 -5.47
N VAL A 296 -15.21 2.97 -4.92
CA VAL A 296 -13.85 3.45 -5.24
C VAL A 296 -13.58 3.32 -6.73
N PHE A 297 -13.75 2.13 -7.33
CA PHE A 297 -13.50 1.94 -8.78
C PHE A 297 -14.36 2.87 -9.64
N ASN A 298 -15.64 3.00 -9.32
CA ASN A 298 -16.56 3.87 -10.07
C ASN A 298 -16.15 5.35 -10.00
N LEU A 299 -15.70 5.82 -8.84
CA LEU A 299 -15.25 7.20 -8.64
C LEU A 299 -13.89 7.47 -9.27
N PHE A 300 -13.01 6.48 -9.35
CA PHE A 300 -11.76 6.59 -10.11
C PHE A 300 -12.03 6.88 -11.58
N GLU A 301 -12.93 6.08 -12.21
CA GLU A 301 -13.32 6.27 -13.61
C GLU A 301 -14.05 7.62 -13.80
N LYS A 302 -15.04 7.91 -12.96
CA LYS A 302 -15.88 9.12 -13.07
C LYS A 302 -15.09 10.42 -12.97
N ASN A 303 -14.09 10.45 -12.08
CA ASN A 303 -13.33 11.66 -11.75
C ASN A 303 -11.97 11.73 -12.45
N ASN A 304 -11.65 10.81 -13.36
CA ASN A 304 -10.38 10.73 -14.08
C ASN A 304 -9.16 10.83 -13.12
N LEU A 305 -9.21 10.08 -12.00
CA LEU A 305 -8.19 10.25 -10.94
C LEU A 305 -6.81 9.81 -11.38
N LEU A 306 -6.67 8.88 -12.32
CA LEU A 306 -5.35 8.46 -12.83
C LEU A 306 -4.68 9.58 -13.60
N GLU A 307 -5.43 10.28 -14.46
CA GLU A 307 -4.95 11.45 -15.21
C GLU A 307 -4.54 12.58 -14.26
N ASN A 308 -5.34 12.83 -13.20
CA ASN A 308 -4.99 13.80 -12.17
C ASN A 308 -3.66 13.45 -11.49
N VAL A 309 -3.45 12.18 -11.13
CA VAL A 309 -2.19 11.73 -10.51
C VAL A 309 -1.00 11.90 -11.45
N VAL A 310 -1.17 11.65 -12.74
CA VAL A 310 -0.09 11.87 -13.74
C VAL A 310 0.26 13.35 -13.83
N GLU A 311 -0.73 14.23 -13.99
CA GLU A 311 -0.52 15.66 -14.16
C GLU A 311 -0.01 16.33 -12.88
N VAL A 312 -0.78 16.22 -11.80
CA VAL A 312 -0.43 16.87 -10.52
C VAL A 312 0.75 16.17 -9.84
N GLY A 313 0.96 14.87 -10.08
CA GLY A 313 2.14 14.14 -9.62
C GLY A 313 3.44 14.61 -10.27
N ALA A 314 3.41 14.94 -11.57
CA ALA A 314 4.55 15.55 -12.24
C ALA A 314 4.83 16.97 -11.69
N TYR A 315 3.77 17.73 -11.39
CA TYR A 315 3.90 19.03 -10.73
C TYR A 315 4.49 18.89 -9.32
N LEU A 316 3.98 17.96 -8.52
CA LEU A 316 4.50 17.66 -7.17
C LEU A 316 5.99 17.29 -7.22
N TYR A 317 6.37 16.42 -8.18
CA TYR A 317 7.78 16.03 -8.35
C TYR A 317 8.66 17.26 -8.59
N LYS A 318 8.29 18.11 -9.56
CA LYS A 318 9.03 19.34 -9.87
C LYS A 318 9.16 20.25 -8.64
N ARG A 319 8.07 20.45 -7.88
CA ARG A 319 8.06 21.34 -6.72
C ARG A 319 8.91 20.80 -5.56
N LEU A 320 8.94 19.48 -5.35
CA LEU A 320 9.81 18.83 -4.36
C LEU A 320 11.29 18.88 -4.79
N ASP A 321 11.58 18.80 -6.09
CA ASP A 321 12.93 18.98 -6.63
C ASP A 321 13.45 20.42 -6.39
N GLU A 322 12.57 21.43 -6.51
CA GLU A 322 12.89 22.80 -6.16
C GLU A 322 13.24 22.93 -4.65
N ILE A 323 12.52 22.23 -3.76
CA ILE A 323 12.83 22.17 -2.32
C ILE A 323 14.19 21.54 -2.08
N LYS A 324 14.47 20.38 -2.72
CA LYS A 324 15.78 19.72 -2.63
C LYS A 324 16.92 20.66 -3.04
N ALA A 325 16.74 21.40 -4.13
CA ALA A 325 17.77 22.35 -4.60
C ALA A 325 18.02 23.53 -3.63
N MET A 326 17.09 23.84 -2.75
CA MET A 326 17.18 24.93 -1.78
C MET A 326 17.72 24.48 -0.41
N CYS A 327 17.76 23.18 -0.12
CA CYS A 327 18.11 22.62 1.19
C CYS A 327 19.26 21.61 1.06
N PRO A 328 20.50 21.98 1.43
CA PRO A 328 21.67 21.07 1.33
C PRO A 328 21.56 19.78 2.12
N SER A 329 20.77 19.77 3.20
CA SER A 329 20.53 18.55 4.00
C SER A 329 19.61 17.52 3.30
N ILE A 330 18.91 17.91 2.22
CA ILE A 330 18.14 16.98 1.40
C ILE A 330 19.07 16.34 0.36
N THR A 331 19.42 15.10 0.60
CA THR A 331 20.39 14.35 -0.22
C THR A 331 19.77 13.74 -1.46
N ASP A 332 18.51 13.35 -1.40
CA ASP A 332 17.80 12.74 -2.53
C ASP A 332 16.31 13.07 -2.56
N HIS A 333 15.75 13.06 -3.77
CA HIS A 333 14.31 13.12 -4.05
C HIS A 333 13.95 12.04 -5.05
N ARG A 334 12.96 11.22 -4.73
CA ARG A 334 12.52 10.10 -5.57
C ARG A 334 11.05 9.79 -5.37
N GLY A 335 10.47 9.07 -6.34
CA GLY A 335 9.08 8.66 -6.29
C GLY A 335 8.40 8.67 -7.66
N ILE A 336 7.13 8.26 -7.70
CA ILE A 336 6.29 8.23 -8.91
C ILE A 336 4.88 8.67 -8.53
N GLY A 337 4.29 9.55 -9.32
CA GLY A 337 2.93 10.04 -9.11
C GLY A 337 2.76 10.68 -7.72
N PHE A 338 1.79 10.21 -6.96
CA PHE A 338 1.55 10.67 -5.58
C PHE A 338 2.20 9.79 -4.51
N MET A 339 3.33 9.21 -4.81
CA MET A 339 4.18 8.50 -3.88
C MET A 339 5.60 9.05 -4.02
N GLN A 340 5.92 10.07 -3.21
CA GLN A 340 7.16 10.85 -3.28
C GLN A 340 7.90 10.82 -1.95
N GLY A 341 9.23 10.92 -1.98
CA GLY A 341 10.08 10.93 -0.81
C GLY A 341 11.23 11.92 -0.91
N LEU A 342 11.42 12.73 0.13
CA LEU A 342 12.61 13.55 0.33
C LEU A 342 13.49 12.90 1.38
N GLU A 343 14.72 12.55 1.01
CA GLU A 343 15.72 11.96 1.91
C GLU A 343 16.64 13.03 2.46
N TYR A 344 16.82 13.02 3.76
CA TYR A 344 17.71 13.92 4.50
C TYR A 344 18.96 13.16 4.95
N ASP A 345 20.05 13.87 5.19
CA ASP A 345 21.29 13.33 5.78
C ASP A 345 21.17 13.00 7.29
N HIS A 346 20.02 13.30 7.91
CA HIS A 346 19.73 13.10 9.33
C HIS A 346 18.27 12.64 9.53
N PRO A 347 17.92 12.15 10.76
CA PRO A 347 16.56 11.72 11.07
C PRO A 347 15.51 12.84 10.99
N VAL A 348 14.39 12.55 10.29
CA VAL A 348 13.34 13.55 9.97
C VAL A 348 12.24 13.67 11.04
N SER A 349 12.30 12.95 12.14
CA SER A 349 11.24 12.97 13.17
C SER A 349 10.96 14.36 13.73
N GLY A 350 12.01 15.17 13.96
CA GLY A 350 11.89 16.55 14.39
C GLY A 350 11.24 17.45 13.34
N ILE A 351 11.59 17.29 12.07
CA ILE A 351 11.00 18.03 10.95
C ILE A 351 9.51 17.68 10.82
N ILE A 352 9.16 16.40 10.86
CA ILE A 352 7.76 15.96 10.78
C ILE A 352 6.92 16.54 11.92
N GLN A 353 7.47 16.65 13.13
CA GLN A 353 6.77 17.29 14.24
C GLN A 353 6.55 18.80 13.98
N LYS A 354 7.56 19.53 13.48
CA LYS A 354 7.41 20.95 13.10
C LYS A 354 6.32 21.13 12.02
N LEU A 355 6.32 20.26 11.00
CA LEU A 355 5.30 20.26 9.93
C LEU A 355 3.89 20.00 10.47
N LEU A 356 3.73 19.03 11.38
CA LEU A 356 2.47 18.74 12.04
C LEU A 356 1.98 19.94 12.87
N ASP A 357 2.88 20.59 13.59
CA ASP A 357 2.57 21.81 14.37
C ASP A 357 2.17 22.97 13.46
N ALA A 358 2.74 23.04 12.27
CA ALA A 358 2.36 23.99 11.19
C ALA A 358 1.07 23.62 10.45
N GLY A 359 0.48 22.43 10.72
CA GLY A 359 -0.77 21.99 10.11
C GLY A 359 -0.60 21.18 8.83
N LEU A 360 0.55 20.52 8.63
CA LEU A 360 0.79 19.58 7.54
C LEU A 360 1.02 18.17 8.08
N ILE A 361 0.26 17.20 7.60
CA ILE A 361 0.44 15.79 7.93
C ILE A 361 1.24 15.11 6.82
N VAL A 362 2.40 14.57 7.20
CA VAL A 362 3.26 13.70 6.41
C VAL A 362 3.78 12.56 7.29
N PHE A 363 4.36 11.53 6.71
CA PHE A 363 4.94 10.40 7.47
C PHE A 363 6.37 10.13 7.04
N SER A 364 7.14 9.50 7.92
CA SER A 364 8.45 8.98 7.54
C SER A 364 8.33 7.67 6.74
N ALA A 365 9.34 7.41 5.92
CA ALA A 365 9.64 6.10 5.33
C ALA A 365 11.07 5.71 5.70
N GLY A 366 11.24 4.96 6.77
CA GLY A 366 12.53 4.84 7.45
C GLY A 366 12.86 6.09 8.27
N PRO A 367 14.09 6.21 8.82
CA PRO A 367 14.45 7.30 9.73
C PRO A 367 14.63 8.66 9.04
N ASN A 368 15.09 8.68 7.79
CA ASN A 368 15.61 9.87 7.12
C ASN A 368 14.75 10.38 5.96
N VAL A 369 13.64 9.72 5.63
CA VAL A 369 12.81 10.09 4.46
C VAL A 369 11.47 10.64 4.91
N ILE A 370 11.11 11.84 4.46
CA ILE A 370 9.74 12.35 4.52
C ILE A 370 8.98 11.81 3.33
N ARG A 371 7.88 11.11 3.58
CA ARG A 371 7.03 10.51 2.56
C ARG A 371 5.74 11.29 2.36
N PHE A 372 5.43 11.58 1.09
CA PHE A 372 4.23 12.27 0.65
C PHE A 372 3.30 11.28 -0.07
N LEU A 373 2.09 11.13 0.47
CA LEU A 373 1.03 10.26 -0.04
C LEU A 373 -0.32 11.03 -0.03
N PRO A 374 -0.47 12.14 -0.77
CA PRO A 374 -1.71 12.89 -0.73
C PRO A 374 -2.89 12.05 -1.22
N PRO A 375 -4.15 12.36 -0.86
CA PRO A 375 -5.33 11.88 -1.56
C PRO A 375 -5.23 12.10 -3.08
N LEU A 376 -5.80 11.20 -3.90
CA LEU A 376 -5.63 11.29 -5.37
C LEU A 376 -6.42 12.45 -6.00
N ILE A 377 -7.23 13.14 -5.20
CA ILE A 377 -7.95 14.36 -5.56
C ILE A 377 -7.12 15.64 -5.39
N ALA A 378 -5.88 15.54 -4.92
CA ALA A 378 -5.00 16.70 -4.70
C ALA A 378 -4.85 17.52 -5.97
N THR A 379 -4.87 18.84 -5.83
CA THR A 379 -4.70 19.82 -6.91
C THR A 379 -3.32 20.46 -6.87
N MET A 380 -2.92 21.15 -7.94
CA MET A 380 -1.69 21.96 -7.94
C MET A 380 -1.67 22.99 -6.82
N LYS A 381 -2.84 23.56 -6.47
CA LYS A 381 -2.96 24.49 -5.35
C LYS A 381 -2.64 23.83 -4.01
N ASP A 382 -3.13 22.61 -3.78
CA ASP A 382 -2.81 21.87 -2.55
C ASP A 382 -1.31 21.56 -2.46
N VAL A 383 -0.68 21.26 -3.61
CA VAL A 383 0.78 21.12 -3.69
C VAL A 383 1.48 22.42 -3.33
N ASP A 384 1.05 23.56 -3.87
CA ASP A 384 1.65 24.86 -3.54
C ASP A 384 1.49 25.23 -2.07
N ASP A 385 0.31 24.99 -1.49
CA ASP A 385 0.06 25.20 -0.07
C ASP A 385 1.01 24.34 0.80
N MET A 386 1.21 23.07 0.44
CA MET A 386 2.16 22.16 1.10
C MET A 386 3.61 22.63 0.94
N ILE A 387 4.03 23.04 -0.26
CA ILE A 387 5.37 23.55 -0.54
C ILE A 387 5.69 24.81 0.28
N ASN A 388 4.71 25.70 0.46
CA ASN A 388 4.89 26.89 1.29
C ASN A 388 5.19 26.52 2.75
N ILE A 389 4.49 25.52 3.29
CA ILE A 389 4.77 25.02 4.64
C ILE A 389 6.16 24.37 4.71
N LEU A 390 6.55 23.57 3.70
CA LEU A 390 7.89 22.97 3.67
C LEU A 390 9.00 24.04 3.63
N LYS A 391 8.84 25.11 2.86
CA LYS A 391 9.81 26.21 2.79
C LYS A 391 10.03 26.90 4.13
N GLU A 392 8.99 27.01 4.92
CA GLU A 392 9.05 27.70 6.21
C GLU A 392 9.62 26.80 7.33
N TRP A 393 9.36 25.48 7.29
CA TRP A 393 9.57 24.59 8.45
C TRP A 393 10.49 23.39 8.20
N ALA A 394 10.81 23.05 6.95
CA ALA A 394 11.59 21.86 6.60
C ALA A 394 12.92 22.16 5.92
N ILE A 395 13.20 23.43 5.59
CA ILE A 395 14.48 23.88 5.02
C ILE A 395 15.33 24.40 6.18
N GLU A 396 16.43 23.68 6.47
CA GLU A 396 17.42 24.03 7.51
C GLU A 396 18.74 24.46 6.87
#